data_d45f01d988e3c6103fdc3b7a6c55a42a
#
_entry.id   d45f01d988e3c6103fdc3b7a6c55a42a
#
_cell.length_a   1.000
_cell.length_b   1.000
_cell.length_c   1.000
_cell.angle_alpha   90.00
_cell.angle_beta   90.00
_cell.angle_gamma   90.00
#
_symmetry.space_group_name_H-M   'P 1'
#
loop_
_entity.id
_entity.type
_entity.pdbx_description
1 polymer ?
#
loop_
_entity_poly.entity_id
_entity_poly.type
_entity_poly.pdbx_seq_one_letter_code
_entity_poly.pdbx_strand_id
1 'polypeptide(L)'
;EAVRICILDTFVALMAGAIIFPACFTFGVAPGEGPALIFQTLPPLFVNMSGGRFWGTLFFLFMVFASFSTVLAVFENILAVCMDTFGISRKKAVLINGVLLALLSLPCVFGYNIWSDFHPILGKDVLDSEDFLVSNLLLPIGSLVYLLFCVSKWGWGFDKYVAEANKGEGLKFAKWLKPYFQFILPALIVVIFLQGLL
;
A
#
# COMPACT_ATOMS: atom_id res chain seq x y z
N GLU A 1 -6.92 -17.72 -6.04
CA GLU A 1 -5.78 -17.07 -5.38
C GLU A 1 -6.16 -15.74 -4.74
N ALA A 2 -6.83 -14.80 -5.43
CA ALA A 2 -7.19 -13.48 -4.87
C ALA A 2 -7.99 -13.59 -3.56
N VAL A 3 -8.99 -14.46 -3.47
CA VAL A 3 -9.78 -14.68 -2.25
C VAL A 3 -8.90 -15.18 -1.10
N ARG A 4 -7.95 -16.09 -1.37
CA ARG A 4 -7.03 -16.59 -0.34
C ARG A 4 -6.12 -15.49 0.18
N ILE A 5 -5.60 -14.64 -0.70
CA ILE A 5 -4.79 -13.49 -0.34
C ILE A 5 -5.58 -12.54 0.56
N CYS A 6 -6.81 -12.15 0.16
CA CYS A 6 -7.66 -11.28 0.96
C CYS A 6 -7.98 -11.85 2.35
N ILE A 7 -8.26 -13.15 2.45
CA ILE A 7 -8.54 -13.81 3.74
C ILE A 7 -7.30 -13.79 4.64
N LEU A 8 -6.13 -14.14 4.09
CA LEU A 8 -4.88 -14.15 4.86
C LEU A 8 -4.49 -12.74 5.31
N ASP A 9 -4.59 -11.76 4.43
CA ASP A 9 -4.30 -10.37 4.74
C ASP A 9 -5.21 -9.83 5.85
N THR A 10 -6.51 -10.04 5.72
CA THR A 10 -7.49 -9.67 6.75
C THR A 10 -7.22 -10.36 8.08
N PHE A 11 -6.89 -11.65 8.07
CA PHE A 11 -6.56 -12.41 9.27
C PHE A 11 -5.33 -11.84 9.97
N VAL A 12 -4.25 -11.59 9.23
CA VAL A 12 -3.02 -11.00 9.77
C VAL A 12 -3.27 -9.60 10.33
N ALA A 13 -4.03 -8.77 9.64
CA ALA A 13 -4.38 -7.43 10.10
C ALA A 13 -5.18 -7.45 11.41
N LEU A 14 -6.17 -8.32 11.52
CA LEU A 14 -6.97 -8.50 12.74
C LEU A 14 -6.11 -9.02 13.92
N MET A 15 -5.23 -9.99 13.68
CA MET A 15 -4.34 -10.52 14.69
C MET A 15 -3.32 -9.47 15.16
N ALA A 16 -2.75 -8.68 14.24
CA ALA A 16 -1.87 -7.58 14.57
C ALA A 16 -2.58 -6.54 15.45
N GLY A 17 -3.78 -6.12 15.08
CA GLY A 17 -4.59 -5.20 15.88
C GLY A 17 -4.90 -5.75 17.27
N ALA A 18 -5.29 -7.03 17.37
CA ALA A 18 -5.58 -7.69 18.64
C ALA A 18 -4.36 -7.78 19.59
N ILE A 19 -3.15 -7.74 19.05
CA ILE A 19 -1.91 -7.75 19.84
C ILE A 19 -1.47 -6.31 20.17
N ILE A 20 -1.44 -5.43 19.18
CA ILE A 20 -0.85 -4.09 19.31
C ILE A 20 -1.72 -3.19 20.20
N PHE A 21 -3.03 -3.13 19.98
CA PHE A 21 -3.90 -2.23 20.74
C PHE A 21 -3.91 -2.52 22.24
N PRO A 22 -4.13 -3.76 22.72
CA PRO A 22 -4.04 -4.04 24.14
C PRO A 22 -2.66 -3.75 24.72
N ALA A 23 -1.59 -4.01 23.98
CA ALA A 23 -0.24 -3.71 24.43
C ALA A 23 -0.04 -2.19 24.58
N CYS A 24 -0.49 -1.37 23.63
CA CYS A 24 -0.43 0.09 23.73
C CYS A 24 -1.15 0.59 24.98
N PHE A 25 -2.36 0.11 25.24
CA PHE A 25 -3.13 0.48 26.44
C PHE A 25 -2.47 0.02 27.73
N THR A 26 -1.88 -1.18 27.77
CA THR A 26 -1.18 -1.72 28.94
C THR A 26 0.05 -0.89 29.31
N PHE A 27 0.78 -0.42 28.31
CA PHE A 27 2.01 0.37 28.53
C PHE A 27 1.79 1.89 28.47
N GLY A 28 0.54 2.35 28.35
CA GLY A 28 0.21 3.78 28.33
C GLY A 28 0.74 4.52 27.09
N VAL A 29 0.94 3.81 25.98
CA VAL A 29 1.39 4.38 24.69
C VAL A 29 0.16 4.65 23.83
N ALA A 30 0.03 5.85 23.30
CA ALA A 30 -1.06 6.18 22.39
C ALA A 30 -0.91 5.37 21.09
N PRO A 31 -1.97 4.67 20.64
CA PRO A 31 -1.94 3.97 19.37
C PRO A 31 -1.90 5.00 18.23
N GLY A 32 -0.81 5.00 17.46
CA GLY A 32 -0.70 5.78 16.23
C GLY A 32 -1.33 5.05 15.04
N GLU A 33 -1.39 5.70 13.93
CA GLU A 33 -1.83 5.13 12.64
C GLU A 33 -0.76 5.29 11.57
N GLY A 34 -0.86 4.52 10.51
CA GLY A 34 0.08 4.58 9.40
C GLY A 34 1.54 4.30 9.79
N PRO A 35 2.50 4.98 9.16
CA PRO A 35 3.93 4.84 9.48
C PRO A 35 4.29 5.16 10.92
N ALA A 36 3.57 6.10 11.55
CA ALA A 36 3.79 6.50 12.95
C ALA A 36 3.60 5.33 13.93
N LEU A 37 2.69 4.38 13.64
CA LEU A 37 2.53 3.18 14.47
C LEU A 37 3.84 2.39 14.58
N ILE A 38 4.56 2.23 13.48
CA ILE A 38 5.78 1.44 13.42
C ILE A 38 6.98 2.17 14.03
N PHE A 39 7.15 3.44 13.69
CA PHE A 39 8.37 4.17 14.03
C PHE A 39 8.26 5.00 15.31
N GLN A 40 7.06 5.39 15.71
CA GLN A 40 6.84 6.24 16.91
C GLN A 40 6.17 5.47 18.04
N THR A 41 5.19 4.60 17.76
CA THR A 41 4.41 3.89 18.79
C THR A 41 5.09 2.62 19.28
N LEU A 42 5.58 1.78 18.37
CA LEU A 42 6.14 0.46 18.76
C LEU A 42 7.50 0.53 19.47
N PRO A 43 8.47 1.41 19.15
CA PRO A 43 9.74 1.46 19.87
C PRO A 43 9.60 1.73 21.38
N PRO A 44 8.84 2.73 21.86
CA PRO A 44 8.57 2.92 23.28
C PRO A 44 7.91 1.72 23.96
N LEU A 45 7.00 1.03 23.24
CA LEU A 45 6.33 -0.17 23.74
C LEU A 45 7.35 -1.28 24.02
N PHE A 46 8.27 -1.55 23.11
CA PHE A 46 9.33 -2.54 23.32
C PHE A 46 10.28 -2.14 24.46
N VAL A 47 10.59 -0.85 24.63
CA VAL A 47 11.45 -0.39 25.74
C VAL A 47 10.81 -0.70 27.09
N ASN A 48 9.49 -0.61 27.20
CA ASN A 48 8.76 -0.85 28.45
C ASN A 48 8.43 -2.34 28.70
N MET A 49 8.64 -3.22 27.71
CA MET A 49 8.40 -4.67 27.84
C MET A 49 9.59 -5.39 28.48
N SER A 50 9.31 -6.42 29.30
CA SER A 50 10.32 -7.39 29.72
C SER A 50 10.87 -8.15 28.50
N GLY A 51 12.20 -8.11 28.33
CA GLY A 51 12.84 -8.70 27.15
C GLY A 51 12.61 -7.91 25.84
N GLY A 52 12.17 -6.66 25.94
CA GLY A 52 11.80 -5.84 24.79
C GLY A 52 12.91 -5.62 23.76
N ARG A 53 14.19 -5.64 24.17
CA ARG A 53 15.31 -5.60 23.23
C ARG A 53 15.30 -6.81 22.27
N PHE A 54 15.07 -8.00 22.79
CA PHE A 54 15.00 -9.22 21.99
C PHE A 54 13.79 -9.20 21.07
N TRP A 55 12.60 -8.96 21.63
CA TRP A 55 11.36 -8.94 20.87
C TRP A 55 11.30 -7.81 19.83
N GLY A 56 11.77 -6.63 20.20
CA GLY A 56 11.86 -5.49 19.29
C GLY A 56 12.82 -5.76 18.12
N THR A 57 14.01 -6.32 18.42
CA THR A 57 14.96 -6.69 17.37
C THR A 57 14.35 -7.72 16.41
N LEU A 58 13.69 -8.76 16.93
CA LEU A 58 13.05 -9.78 16.14
C LEU A 58 11.92 -9.20 15.27
N PHE A 59 11.09 -8.34 15.85
CA PHE A 59 10.01 -7.65 15.14
C PHE A 59 10.55 -6.81 13.97
N PHE A 60 11.51 -5.93 14.22
CA PHE A 60 12.08 -5.09 13.16
C PHE A 60 12.85 -5.90 12.12
N LEU A 61 13.49 -7.00 12.50
CA LEU A 61 14.11 -7.92 11.55
C LEU A 61 13.08 -8.53 10.58
N PHE A 62 11.95 -9.02 11.11
CA PHE A 62 10.87 -9.52 10.26
C PHE A 62 10.22 -8.43 9.40
N MET A 63 10.10 -7.22 9.94
CA MET A 63 9.64 -6.06 9.16
C MET A 63 10.54 -5.77 7.97
N VAL A 64 11.88 -5.83 8.16
CA VAL A 64 12.84 -5.65 7.06
C VAL A 64 12.63 -6.73 5.99
N PHE A 65 12.49 -7.99 6.36
CA PHE A 65 12.22 -9.06 5.38
C PHE A 65 10.88 -8.90 4.66
N ALA A 66 9.84 -8.52 5.38
CA ALA A 66 8.52 -8.28 4.81
C ALA A 66 8.55 -7.11 3.81
N SER A 67 9.12 -5.97 4.21
CA SER A 67 9.25 -4.80 3.34
C SER A 67 10.13 -5.07 2.12
N PHE A 68 11.23 -5.82 2.30
CA PHE A 68 12.12 -6.19 1.20
C PHE A 68 11.41 -7.01 0.12
N SER A 69 10.58 -7.97 0.50
CA SER A 69 9.79 -8.78 -0.45
C SER A 69 8.80 -7.91 -1.24
N THR A 70 8.14 -6.98 -0.56
CA THR A 70 7.18 -6.04 -1.19
C THR A 70 7.90 -5.08 -2.15
N VAL A 71 9.02 -4.49 -1.70
CA VAL A 71 9.83 -3.60 -2.55
C VAL A 71 10.29 -4.31 -3.81
N LEU A 72 10.77 -5.56 -3.71
CA LEU A 72 11.19 -6.34 -4.87
C LEU A 72 10.03 -6.58 -5.85
N ALA A 73 8.84 -6.91 -5.36
CA ALA A 73 7.67 -7.15 -6.21
C ALA A 73 7.23 -5.88 -6.95
N VAL A 74 7.17 -4.75 -6.25
CA VAL A 74 6.83 -3.45 -6.86
C VAL A 74 7.91 -3.01 -7.85
N PHE A 75 9.18 -3.16 -7.48
CA PHE A 75 10.31 -2.81 -8.34
C PHE A 75 10.32 -3.62 -9.64
N GLU A 76 10.05 -4.93 -9.56
CA GLU A 76 9.95 -5.79 -10.75
C GLU A 76 8.80 -5.35 -11.67
N ASN A 77 7.67 -4.92 -11.11
CA ASN A 77 6.56 -4.38 -11.89
C ASN A 77 6.96 -3.08 -12.62
N ILE A 78 7.64 -2.17 -11.94
CA ILE A 78 8.17 -0.94 -12.56
C ILE A 78 9.17 -1.26 -13.67
N LEU A 79 10.07 -2.23 -13.44
CA LEU A 79 11.04 -2.69 -14.46
C LEU A 79 10.34 -3.24 -15.70
N ALA A 80 9.30 -4.07 -15.53
CA ALA A 80 8.53 -4.61 -16.64
C ALA A 80 7.91 -3.48 -17.47
N VAL A 81 7.24 -2.52 -16.84
CA VAL A 81 6.65 -1.36 -17.51
C VAL A 81 7.72 -0.54 -18.26
N CYS A 82 8.87 -0.29 -17.63
CA CYS A 82 9.96 0.46 -18.28
C CYS A 82 10.54 -0.28 -19.48
N MET A 83 10.73 -1.60 -19.39
CA MET A 83 11.23 -2.40 -20.51
C MET A 83 10.24 -2.43 -21.65
N ASP A 84 8.95 -2.63 -21.36
CA ASP A 84 7.90 -2.74 -22.38
C ASP A 84 7.62 -1.39 -23.07
N THR A 85 7.66 -0.29 -22.30
CA THR A 85 7.35 1.05 -22.83
C THR A 85 8.51 1.66 -23.58
N PHE A 86 9.74 1.56 -23.05
CA PHE A 86 10.92 2.25 -23.59
C PHE A 86 11.85 1.32 -24.38
N GLY A 87 11.58 0.02 -24.43
CA GLY A 87 12.41 -0.95 -25.14
C GLY A 87 13.84 -1.08 -24.60
N ILE A 88 14.08 -0.73 -23.34
CA ILE A 88 15.41 -0.74 -22.71
C ILE A 88 15.76 -2.11 -22.14
N SER A 89 17.05 -2.45 -22.13
CA SER A 89 17.52 -3.70 -21.55
C SER A 89 17.30 -3.72 -20.03
N ARG A 90 17.06 -4.92 -19.46
CA ARG A 90 16.85 -5.12 -18.02
C ARG A 90 17.96 -4.48 -17.14
N LYS A 91 19.22 -4.61 -17.56
CA LYS A 91 20.35 -4.01 -16.81
C LYS A 91 20.25 -2.49 -16.73
N LYS A 92 19.90 -1.81 -17.84
CA LYS A 92 19.69 -0.37 -17.86
C LYS A 92 18.46 0.04 -17.04
N ALA A 93 17.35 -0.70 -17.18
CA ALA A 93 16.14 -0.46 -16.39
C ALA A 93 16.41 -0.56 -14.88
N VAL A 94 17.11 -1.61 -14.42
CA VAL A 94 17.50 -1.79 -13.01
C VAL A 94 18.36 -0.65 -12.52
N LEU A 95 19.37 -0.23 -13.28
CA LEU A 95 20.27 0.86 -12.88
C LEU A 95 19.52 2.19 -12.76
N ILE A 96 18.74 2.54 -13.78
CA ILE A 96 18.01 3.82 -13.81
C ILE A 96 16.98 3.85 -12.67
N ASN A 97 16.13 2.84 -12.57
CA ASN A 97 15.08 2.82 -11.54
C ASN A 97 15.65 2.63 -10.13
N GLY A 98 16.77 1.91 -9.97
CA GLY A 98 17.44 1.75 -8.68
C GLY A 98 18.01 3.09 -8.17
N VAL A 99 18.68 3.85 -9.05
CA VAL A 99 19.16 5.19 -8.70
C VAL A 99 17.99 6.14 -8.41
N LEU A 100 16.96 6.09 -9.23
CA LEU A 100 15.76 6.93 -9.05
C LEU A 100 15.04 6.61 -7.74
N LEU A 101 14.87 5.34 -7.40
CA LEU A 101 14.30 4.90 -6.13
C LEU A 101 15.15 5.40 -4.94
N ALA A 102 16.48 5.24 -5.02
CA ALA A 102 17.37 5.72 -3.96
C ALA A 102 17.27 7.23 -3.76
N LEU A 103 17.24 8.01 -4.86
CA LEU A 103 17.09 9.47 -4.78
C LEU A 103 15.72 9.90 -4.25
N LEU A 104 14.64 9.26 -4.71
CA LEU A 104 13.27 9.58 -4.28
C LEU A 104 12.96 9.14 -2.84
N SER A 105 13.73 8.20 -2.28
CA SER A 105 13.58 7.82 -0.86
C SER A 105 14.32 8.75 0.10
N LEU A 106 15.24 9.60 -0.37
CA LEU A 106 15.99 10.53 0.49
C LEU A 106 15.08 11.54 1.22
N PRO A 107 14.05 12.14 0.62
CA PRO A 107 13.16 13.06 1.33
C PRO A 107 12.50 12.41 2.55
N CYS A 108 12.05 11.15 2.46
CA CYS A 108 11.50 10.41 3.60
C CYS A 108 12.52 10.27 4.73
N VAL A 109 13.78 9.95 4.41
CA VAL A 109 14.85 9.82 5.42
C VAL A 109 15.18 11.16 6.05
N PHE A 110 15.25 12.21 5.25
CA PHE A 110 15.55 13.56 5.73
C PHE A 110 14.39 14.15 6.55
N GLY A 111 13.15 13.77 6.28
CA GLY A 111 11.98 14.16 7.03
C GLY A 111 12.06 13.81 8.52
N TYR A 112 12.76 12.74 8.87
CA TYR A 112 12.99 12.36 10.28
C TYR A 112 14.24 12.99 10.91
N ASN A 113 15.02 13.78 10.16
CA ASN A 113 16.29 14.33 10.62
C ASN A 113 16.42 15.81 10.30
N ILE A 114 16.99 16.10 9.11
CA ILE A 114 17.35 17.49 8.70
C ILE A 114 16.07 18.30 8.40
N TRP A 115 15.01 17.66 7.94
CA TRP A 115 13.73 18.28 7.56
C TRP A 115 12.61 17.98 8.55
N SER A 116 12.93 17.69 9.81
CA SER A 116 11.93 17.39 10.84
C SER A 116 10.89 18.50 11.06
N ASP A 117 11.27 19.76 10.79
CA ASP A 117 10.38 20.92 10.90
C ASP A 117 9.66 21.26 9.57
N PHE A 118 9.92 20.49 8.51
CA PHE A 118 9.31 20.71 7.22
C PHE A 118 8.03 19.86 7.06
N HIS A 119 6.88 20.53 7.02
CA HIS A 119 5.56 19.92 6.92
C HIS A 119 4.90 20.29 5.59
N PRO A 120 5.12 19.53 4.51
CA PRO A 120 4.68 19.91 3.17
C PRO A 120 3.16 19.89 2.97
N ILE A 121 2.43 18.99 3.62
CA ILE A 121 0.97 18.82 3.44
C ILE A 121 0.29 18.78 4.81
N LEU A 122 -0.68 19.68 5.04
CA LEU A 122 -1.57 19.68 6.21
C LEU A 122 -0.87 19.52 7.57
N GLY A 123 0.35 20.01 7.70
CA GLY A 123 1.12 19.88 8.95
C GLY A 123 1.69 18.48 9.21
N LYS A 124 1.64 17.59 8.23
CA LYS A 124 2.21 16.23 8.29
C LYS A 124 3.71 16.28 7.96
N ASP A 125 4.48 15.35 8.50
CA ASP A 125 5.88 15.17 8.11
C ASP A 125 5.99 14.71 6.64
N VAL A 126 7.21 14.57 6.14
CA VAL A 126 7.46 14.24 4.72
C VAL A 126 6.91 12.88 4.37
N LEU A 127 7.15 11.85 5.21
CA LEU A 127 6.68 10.49 4.96
C LEU A 127 5.16 10.40 5.00
N ASP A 128 4.53 11.01 6.01
CA ASP A 128 3.07 11.04 6.15
C ASP A 128 2.42 11.85 5.02
N SER A 129 3.11 12.86 4.48
CA SER A 129 2.66 13.63 3.32
C SER A 129 2.72 12.83 2.03
N GLU A 130 3.79 12.06 1.83
CA GLU A 130 3.93 11.14 0.69
C GLU A 130 2.90 10.01 0.77
N ASP A 131 2.70 9.42 1.96
CA ASP A 131 1.67 8.41 2.19
C ASP A 131 0.26 8.97 1.92
N PHE A 132 -0.05 10.16 2.40
CA PHE A 132 -1.31 10.83 2.11
C PHE A 132 -1.55 10.98 0.60
N LEU A 133 -0.53 11.44 -0.13
CA LEU A 133 -0.62 11.62 -1.57
C LEU A 133 -0.86 10.29 -2.31
N VAL A 134 -0.18 9.23 -1.90
CA VAL A 134 -0.35 7.91 -2.51
C VAL A 134 -1.67 7.29 -2.08
N SER A 135 -1.94 7.19 -0.79
CA SER A 135 -3.05 6.41 -0.24
C SER A 135 -4.40 7.11 -0.43
N ASN A 136 -4.45 8.45 -0.28
CA ASN A 136 -5.71 9.19 -0.33
C ASN A 136 -6.01 9.80 -1.71
N LEU A 137 -4.99 10.02 -2.56
CA LEU A 137 -5.19 10.59 -3.89
C LEU A 137 -4.93 9.58 -5.02
N LEU A 138 -3.70 9.07 -5.14
CA LEU A 138 -3.30 8.29 -6.31
C LEU A 138 -3.98 6.91 -6.37
N LEU A 139 -4.10 6.21 -5.24
CA LEU A 139 -4.72 4.90 -5.20
C LEU A 139 -6.22 4.93 -5.53
N PRO A 140 -7.05 5.80 -4.91
CA PRO A 140 -8.47 5.87 -5.27
C PRO A 140 -8.70 6.35 -6.70
N ILE A 141 -7.97 7.37 -7.16
CA ILE A 141 -8.08 7.87 -8.54
C ILE A 141 -7.65 6.79 -9.53
N GLY A 142 -6.50 6.13 -9.30
CA GLY A 142 -6.01 5.04 -10.14
C GLY A 142 -6.99 3.87 -10.20
N SER A 143 -7.53 3.47 -9.05
CA SER A 143 -8.54 2.41 -8.96
C SER A 143 -9.80 2.77 -9.75
N LEU A 144 -10.25 4.02 -9.67
CA LEU A 144 -11.41 4.49 -10.43
C LEU A 144 -11.14 4.48 -11.95
N VAL A 145 -9.96 4.94 -12.37
CA VAL A 145 -9.56 4.92 -13.78
C VAL A 145 -9.51 3.49 -14.33
N TYR A 146 -8.87 2.55 -13.62
CA TYR A 146 -8.84 1.14 -14.02
C TYR A 146 -10.24 0.52 -14.08
N LEU A 147 -11.06 0.78 -13.07
CA LEU A 147 -12.43 0.28 -13.03
C LEU A 147 -13.24 0.81 -14.20
N LEU A 148 -13.23 2.12 -14.43
CA LEU A 148 -13.94 2.74 -15.56
C LEU A 148 -13.44 2.22 -16.91
N PHE A 149 -12.14 2.02 -17.08
CA PHE A 149 -11.58 1.42 -18.28
C PHE A 149 -12.11 0.00 -18.51
N CYS A 150 -12.17 -0.83 -17.47
CA CYS A 150 -12.66 -2.21 -17.59
C CYS A 150 -14.16 -2.29 -17.88
N VAL A 151 -14.95 -1.32 -17.40
CA VAL A 151 -16.42 -1.40 -17.42
C VAL A 151 -17.05 -0.54 -18.52
N SER A 152 -16.40 0.55 -18.91
CA SER A 152 -16.95 1.51 -19.88
C SER A 152 -16.84 1.00 -21.33
N LYS A 153 -17.74 1.50 -22.16
CA LYS A 153 -17.69 1.25 -23.61
C LYS A 153 -16.49 1.94 -24.29
N TRP A 154 -15.89 2.93 -23.68
CA TRP A 154 -14.75 3.69 -24.19
C TRP A 154 -13.42 2.97 -23.94
N GLY A 155 -13.40 2.08 -22.96
CA GLY A 155 -12.25 1.25 -22.64
C GLY A 155 -12.40 -0.17 -23.16
N TRP A 156 -12.03 -1.14 -22.32
CA TRP A 156 -12.08 -2.55 -22.67
C TRP A 156 -13.52 -3.09 -22.84
N GLY A 157 -14.42 -2.62 -22.01
CA GLY A 157 -15.82 -3.04 -21.96
C GLY A 157 -16.05 -4.26 -21.07
N PHE A 158 -17.14 -4.22 -20.30
CA PHE A 158 -17.45 -5.25 -19.30
C PHE A 158 -17.53 -6.67 -19.86
N ASP A 159 -18.09 -6.85 -21.05
CA ASP A 159 -18.25 -8.19 -21.64
C ASP A 159 -16.91 -8.81 -22.03
N LYS A 160 -15.97 -8.01 -22.56
CA LYS A 160 -14.60 -8.45 -22.88
C LYS A 160 -13.82 -8.74 -21.59
N TYR A 161 -13.95 -7.88 -20.57
CA TYR A 161 -13.36 -8.08 -19.26
C TYR A 161 -13.81 -9.43 -18.66
N VAL A 162 -15.12 -9.69 -18.63
CA VAL A 162 -15.67 -10.97 -18.13
C VAL A 162 -15.21 -12.16 -18.94
N ALA A 163 -15.14 -12.03 -20.26
CA ALA A 163 -14.64 -13.08 -21.13
C ALA A 163 -13.18 -13.44 -20.81
N GLU A 164 -12.34 -12.44 -20.58
CA GLU A 164 -10.93 -12.63 -20.23
C GLU A 164 -10.78 -13.23 -18.82
N ALA A 165 -11.49 -12.66 -17.84
CA ALA A 165 -11.48 -13.14 -16.44
C ALA A 165 -11.92 -14.62 -16.34
N ASN A 166 -12.77 -15.07 -17.25
CA ASN A 166 -13.31 -16.43 -17.27
C ASN A 166 -12.51 -17.43 -18.15
N LYS A 167 -11.39 -17.03 -18.76
CA LYS A 167 -10.54 -17.94 -19.55
C LYS A 167 -9.85 -19.00 -18.69
N GLY A 168 -9.49 -18.66 -17.43
CA GLY A 168 -8.83 -19.59 -16.51
C GLY A 168 -9.76 -20.65 -15.93
N GLU A 169 -9.20 -21.61 -15.22
CA GLU A 169 -9.95 -22.59 -14.42
C GLU A 169 -10.28 -22.00 -13.04
N GLY A 170 -11.44 -22.37 -12.49
CA GLY A 170 -11.88 -21.95 -11.17
C GLY A 170 -13.22 -21.22 -11.15
N LEU A 171 -13.45 -20.40 -10.12
CA LEU A 171 -14.68 -19.63 -9.95
C LEU A 171 -14.85 -18.65 -11.12
N LYS A 172 -16.00 -18.75 -11.80
CA LYS A 172 -16.32 -17.89 -12.94
C LYS A 172 -16.93 -16.58 -12.47
N PHE A 173 -16.48 -15.50 -13.09
CA PHE A 173 -17.03 -14.17 -12.86
C PHE A 173 -18.45 -14.08 -13.44
N ALA A 174 -19.41 -13.72 -12.60
CA ALA A 174 -20.82 -13.74 -12.97
C ALA A 174 -21.25 -12.44 -13.66
N LYS A 175 -21.96 -12.55 -14.79
CA LYS A 175 -22.41 -11.37 -15.57
C LYS A 175 -23.41 -10.48 -14.82
N TRP A 176 -24.15 -11.01 -13.85
CA TRP A 176 -25.11 -10.24 -13.05
C TRP A 176 -24.43 -9.17 -12.15
N LEU A 177 -23.12 -9.28 -11.92
CA LEU A 177 -22.34 -8.28 -11.20
C LEU A 177 -22.12 -6.98 -11.98
N LYS A 178 -22.52 -6.93 -13.25
CA LYS A 178 -22.37 -5.73 -14.11
C LYS A 178 -22.84 -4.44 -13.44
N PRO A 179 -24.06 -4.32 -12.91
CA PRO A 179 -24.52 -3.08 -12.27
C PRO A 179 -23.71 -2.72 -11.01
N TYR A 180 -23.22 -3.72 -10.27
CA TYR A 180 -22.34 -3.48 -9.12
C TYR A 180 -21.04 -2.80 -9.56
N PHE A 181 -20.37 -3.33 -10.58
CA PHE A 181 -19.11 -2.76 -11.08
C PHE A 181 -19.30 -1.44 -11.83
N GLN A 182 -20.47 -1.20 -12.44
CA GLN A 182 -20.73 0.04 -13.17
C GLN A 182 -21.16 1.21 -12.31
N PHE A 183 -21.85 0.96 -11.18
CA PHE A 183 -22.46 2.03 -10.38
C PHE A 183 -22.03 1.99 -8.92
N ILE A 184 -22.14 0.83 -8.25
CA ILE A 184 -21.92 0.74 -6.81
C ILE A 184 -20.42 0.90 -6.49
N LEU A 185 -19.57 0.16 -7.16
CA LEU A 185 -18.14 0.18 -6.89
C LEU A 185 -17.48 1.55 -7.20
N PRO A 186 -17.78 2.22 -8.35
CA PRO A 186 -17.29 3.59 -8.56
C PRO A 186 -17.78 4.57 -7.50
N ALA A 187 -19.05 4.48 -7.10
CA ALA A 187 -19.60 5.33 -6.04
C ALA A 187 -18.89 5.13 -4.70
N LEU A 188 -18.61 3.86 -4.33
CA LEU A 188 -17.83 3.54 -3.12
C LEU A 188 -16.42 4.11 -3.17
N ILE A 189 -15.73 3.97 -4.32
CA ILE A 189 -14.38 4.54 -4.48
C ILE A 189 -14.41 6.06 -4.33
N VAL A 190 -15.40 6.73 -4.92
CA VAL A 190 -15.54 8.20 -4.77
C VAL A 190 -15.82 8.58 -3.33
N VAL A 191 -16.66 7.84 -2.60
CA VAL A 191 -16.91 8.08 -1.17
C VAL A 191 -15.65 7.94 -0.35
N ILE A 192 -14.87 6.85 -0.56
CA ILE A 192 -13.58 6.63 0.11
C ILE A 192 -12.59 7.77 -0.22
N PHE A 193 -12.53 8.17 -1.48
CA PHE A 193 -11.69 9.28 -1.91
C PHE A 193 -12.05 10.60 -1.20
N LEU A 194 -13.34 10.92 -1.12
CA LEU A 194 -13.81 12.13 -0.43
C LEU A 194 -13.56 12.08 1.08
N GLN A 195 -13.74 10.92 1.70
CA GLN A 195 -13.42 10.73 3.13
C GLN A 195 -11.91 10.85 3.41
N GLY A 196 -11.07 10.43 2.49
CA GLY A 196 -9.62 10.58 2.62
C GLY A 196 -9.11 12.01 2.46
N LEU A 197 -9.94 12.93 1.95
CA LEU A 197 -9.62 14.35 1.81
C LEU A 197 -10.10 15.22 2.98
N LEU A 198 -11.08 14.72 3.75
CA LEU A 198 -11.67 15.41 4.90
C LEU A 198 -10.92 15.11 6.19
#